data_ba7afbc128e11ea5dc9158b0989ff1dd
#
_entry.id   ba7afbc128e11ea5dc9158b0989ff1dd
#
_cell.length_a   1.000
_cell.length_b   1.000
_cell.length_c   1.000
_cell.angle_alpha   90.00
_cell.angle_beta   90.00
_cell.angle_gamma   90.00
#
_symmetry.space_group_name_H-M   'P 1'
#
loop_
_entity.id
_entity.type
_entity.pdbx_description
1 polymer ?
#
loop_
_entity_poly.entity_id
_entity_poly.type
_entity_poly.pdbx_seq_one_letter_code
_entity_poly.pdbx_strand_id
1 'polypeptide(L)'
;LVDFWADPHPTNGQRYFGLYSFALLDAARRIDPEFKILPAVYTSKDLTPEAYADSEYVKRIAAHPAALRLPDGRLAWSMWRTESQSVDWWRKVMARMKANGTPIALVGQFNSWDKLKDFSEICYGMVHWGRRTPGTDFPWVKTTRPLTEKVGFPICMQDVRTRGRWAQDSRNSETLRWLWTQAIEDDADWAFIYTVTDYSEQAMAPSTRIGFVPYDLNAYYIQWFKTGKQPEIVRDRLYYIHRPHHSGVEQLKGKPWNYGRTGPSDQIELLAFLTEPGTLKIKIADETFQKEATAGITSFKVPLPKEVAFVPEFSLEREGRVIASGKSQYPVMDKVEYPNPMYCAGMIAPEREGHAGD
;
A
#
# COMPACT_ATOMS: atom_id res chain seq x y z
N LEU A 1 -8.70 -9.22 2.18
CA LEU A 1 -9.37 -8.79 0.94
C LEU A 1 -8.28 -8.46 -0.07
N VAL A 2 -8.26 -9.13 -1.21
CA VAL A 2 -7.29 -8.90 -2.30
C VAL A 2 -8.04 -8.44 -3.52
N ASP A 3 -7.60 -7.34 -4.09
CA ASP A 3 -8.08 -6.80 -5.35
C ASP A 3 -7.10 -7.18 -6.46
N PHE A 4 -7.56 -7.62 -7.61
CA PHE A 4 -6.73 -7.99 -8.74
C PHE A 4 -7.39 -7.61 -10.07
N TRP A 5 -6.54 -7.39 -11.07
CA TRP A 5 -6.99 -7.02 -12.39
C TRP A 5 -7.26 -8.24 -13.26
N ALA A 6 -8.39 -8.24 -13.90
CA ALA A 6 -8.73 -9.21 -14.89
C ALA A 6 -9.42 -8.52 -16.07
N ASP A 7 -8.98 -8.80 -17.28
CA ASP A 7 -9.59 -8.28 -18.50
C ASP A 7 -10.41 -9.38 -19.16
N PRO A 8 -11.71 -9.15 -19.39
CA PRO A 8 -12.54 -10.10 -20.12
C PRO A 8 -12.24 -10.12 -21.63
N HIS A 9 -11.49 -9.13 -22.16
CA HIS A 9 -11.15 -9.04 -23.57
C HIS A 9 -9.66 -9.35 -23.80
N PRO A 10 -9.31 -10.50 -24.40
CA PRO A 10 -7.92 -10.82 -24.70
C PRO A 10 -7.43 -10.04 -25.93
N THR A 11 -7.02 -8.79 -25.76
CA THR A 11 -6.17 -8.11 -26.73
C THR A 11 -4.71 -8.43 -26.48
N ASN A 12 -3.90 -8.41 -27.52
CA ASN A 12 -2.48 -8.77 -27.52
C ASN A 12 -1.71 -8.30 -26.29
N GLY A 13 -1.31 -9.22 -25.44
CA GLY A 13 -0.57 -8.98 -24.20
C GLY A 13 -1.41 -9.10 -22.90
N GLN A 14 -2.72 -8.98 -22.95
CA GLN A 14 -3.61 -9.03 -21.76
C GLN A 14 -4.05 -10.46 -21.40
N ARG A 15 -3.78 -11.44 -22.24
CA ARG A 15 -4.03 -12.87 -21.94
C ARG A 15 -3.38 -13.35 -20.65
N TYR A 16 -2.27 -12.73 -20.25
CA TYR A 16 -1.53 -13.10 -19.05
C TYR A 16 -2.28 -12.71 -17.76
N PHE A 17 -2.97 -11.57 -17.74
CA PHE A 17 -3.71 -11.13 -16.54
C PHE A 17 -4.82 -12.13 -16.17
N GLY A 18 -5.54 -12.66 -17.15
CA GLY A 18 -6.54 -13.70 -16.91
C GLY A 18 -5.95 -14.98 -16.31
N LEU A 19 -4.81 -15.43 -16.81
CA LEU A 19 -4.13 -16.62 -16.26
C LEU A 19 -3.68 -16.42 -14.82
N TYR A 20 -3.10 -15.28 -14.50
CA TYR A 20 -2.66 -14.97 -13.13
C TYR A 20 -3.84 -14.82 -12.16
N SER A 21 -4.95 -14.26 -12.59
CA SER A 21 -6.15 -14.12 -11.78
C SER A 21 -6.71 -15.49 -11.37
N PHE A 22 -6.79 -16.45 -12.28
CA PHE A 22 -7.21 -17.81 -11.96
C PHE A 22 -6.19 -18.55 -11.08
N ALA A 23 -4.90 -18.40 -11.38
CA ALA A 23 -3.85 -18.98 -10.53
C ALA A 23 -3.93 -18.45 -9.09
N LEU A 24 -4.24 -17.16 -8.90
CA LEU A 24 -4.42 -16.55 -7.59
C LEU A 24 -5.67 -17.09 -6.87
N LEU A 25 -6.81 -17.21 -7.57
CA LEU A 25 -8.03 -17.79 -7.04
C LEU A 25 -7.83 -19.26 -6.62
N ASP A 26 -7.16 -20.05 -7.47
CA ASP A 26 -6.83 -21.45 -7.18
C ASP A 26 -5.87 -21.60 -6.01
N ALA A 27 -4.86 -20.71 -5.91
CA ALA A 27 -3.91 -20.68 -4.81
C ALA A 27 -4.62 -20.31 -3.48
N ALA A 28 -5.48 -19.32 -3.48
CA ALA A 28 -6.28 -18.94 -2.31
C ALA A 28 -7.10 -20.12 -1.82
N ARG A 29 -7.86 -20.77 -2.70
CA ARG A 29 -8.65 -21.95 -2.35
C ARG A 29 -7.82 -23.09 -1.75
N ARG A 30 -6.62 -23.32 -2.29
CA ARG A 30 -5.75 -24.44 -1.87
C ARG A 30 -5.05 -24.18 -0.56
N ILE A 31 -4.57 -22.93 -0.34
CA ILE A 31 -3.73 -22.59 0.82
C ILE A 31 -4.59 -22.29 2.04
N ASP A 32 -5.65 -21.52 1.85
CA ASP A 32 -6.60 -21.16 2.91
C ASP A 32 -8.00 -20.98 2.31
N PRO A 33 -8.89 -21.99 2.45
CA PRO A 33 -10.26 -21.92 1.92
C PRO A 33 -11.10 -20.78 2.47
N GLU A 34 -10.77 -20.24 3.65
CA GLU A 34 -11.45 -19.09 4.24
C GLU A 34 -10.97 -17.77 3.67
N PHE A 35 -9.79 -17.74 3.04
CA PHE A 35 -9.30 -16.56 2.36
C PHE A 35 -10.10 -16.31 1.07
N LYS A 36 -10.74 -15.14 1.01
CA LYS A 36 -11.59 -14.76 -0.13
C LYS A 36 -10.98 -13.59 -0.90
N ILE A 37 -11.21 -13.60 -2.20
CA ILE A 37 -10.73 -12.58 -3.13
C ILE A 37 -11.93 -11.77 -3.62
N LEU A 38 -11.88 -10.46 -3.46
CA LEU A 38 -12.78 -9.52 -4.14
C LEU A 38 -12.32 -9.40 -5.60
N PRO A 39 -13.09 -9.92 -6.58
CA PRO A 39 -12.74 -9.76 -7.98
C PRO A 39 -12.86 -8.30 -8.42
N ALA A 40 -11.77 -7.74 -8.98
CA ALA A 40 -11.78 -6.46 -9.66
C ALA A 40 -11.58 -6.67 -11.14
N VAL A 41 -12.67 -6.66 -11.89
CA VAL A 41 -12.67 -7.03 -13.31
C VAL A 41 -12.76 -5.79 -14.18
N TYR A 42 -11.66 -5.48 -14.85
CA TYR A 42 -11.57 -4.35 -15.76
C TYR A 42 -12.43 -4.54 -17.02
N THR A 43 -12.93 -3.45 -17.56
CA THR A 43 -13.65 -3.43 -18.83
C THR A 43 -13.12 -2.34 -19.75
N SER A 44 -13.08 -2.62 -21.06
CA SER A 44 -12.84 -1.58 -22.06
C SER A 44 -14.08 -0.69 -22.22
N LYS A 45 -13.87 0.53 -22.73
CA LYS A 45 -14.97 1.49 -22.96
C LYS A 45 -16.01 1.00 -23.97
N ASP A 46 -15.60 0.12 -24.87
CA ASP A 46 -16.42 -0.34 -26.00
C ASP A 46 -17.21 -1.63 -25.70
N LEU A 47 -17.00 -2.21 -24.50
CA LEU A 47 -17.68 -3.45 -24.14
C LEU A 47 -19.10 -3.17 -23.67
N THR A 48 -20.09 -3.84 -24.30
CA THR A 48 -21.49 -3.72 -23.85
C THR A 48 -21.70 -4.41 -22.51
N PRO A 49 -22.70 -3.99 -21.71
CA PRO A 49 -23.01 -4.65 -20.43
C PRO A 49 -23.27 -6.15 -20.57
N GLU A 50 -23.97 -6.55 -21.63
CA GLU A 50 -24.30 -7.94 -21.92
C GLU A 50 -23.03 -8.74 -22.26
N ALA A 51 -22.20 -8.21 -23.17
CA ALA A 51 -20.95 -8.86 -23.55
C ALA A 51 -19.99 -9.01 -22.35
N TYR A 52 -19.98 -8.03 -21.45
CA TYR A 52 -19.23 -8.12 -20.19
C TYR A 52 -19.78 -9.23 -19.28
N ALA A 53 -21.06 -9.16 -18.93
CA ALA A 53 -21.69 -10.08 -17.98
C ALA A 53 -21.79 -11.53 -18.50
N ASP A 54 -21.90 -11.71 -19.82
CA ASP A 54 -21.98 -13.01 -20.46
C ASP A 54 -20.64 -13.61 -20.86
N SER A 55 -19.53 -12.85 -20.70
CA SER A 55 -18.21 -13.36 -21.03
C SER A 55 -17.90 -14.61 -20.19
N GLU A 56 -17.28 -15.59 -20.82
CA GLU A 56 -16.87 -16.81 -20.14
C GLU A 56 -15.89 -16.55 -19.01
N TYR A 57 -15.10 -15.50 -19.16
CA TYR A 57 -14.15 -15.05 -18.14
C TYR A 57 -14.86 -14.58 -16.86
N VAL A 58 -15.87 -13.69 -16.98
CA VAL A 58 -16.67 -13.21 -15.85
C VAL A 58 -17.42 -14.36 -15.18
N LYS A 59 -18.06 -15.22 -15.96
CA LYS A 59 -18.79 -16.40 -15.44
C LYS A 59 -17.86 -17.33 -14.65
N ARG A 60 -16.69 -17.58 -15.17
CA ARG A 60 -15.71 -18.45 -14.51
C ARG A 60 -15.19 -17.87 -13.21
N ILE A 61 -14.87 -16.55 -13.14
CA ILE A 61 -14.51 -15.88 -11.90
C ILE A 61 -15.69 -15.93 -10.91
N ALA A 62 -16.89 -15.59 -11.38
CA ALA A 62 -18.08 -15.54 -10.55
C ALA A 62 -18.45 -16.89 -9.93
N ALA A 63 -18.16 -17.98 -10.60
CA ALA A 63 -18.38 -19.34 -10.11
C ALA A 63 -17.29 -19.84 -9.15
N HIS A 64 -16.16 -19.12 -9.04
CA HIS A 64 -15.01 -19.61 -8.27
C HIS A 64 -15.27 -19.54 -6.75
N PRO A 65 -15.00 -20.63 -5.98
CA PRO A 65 -15.31 -20.67 -4.54
C PRO A 65 -14.45 -19.71 -3.68
N ALA A 66 -13.28 -19.27 -4.16
CA ALA A 66 -12.48 -18.26 -3.50
C ALA A 66 -12.95 -16.82 -3.80
N ALA A 67 -13.89 -16.59 -4.74
CA ALA A 67 -14.45 -15.27 -4.96
C ALA A 67 -15.32 -14.86 -3.75
N LEU A 68 -15.14 -13.64 -3.29
CA LEU A 68 -15.80 -13.11 -2.08
C LEU A 68 -17.29 -12.99 -2.27
N ARG A 69 -18.06 -13.72 -1.45
CA ARG A 69 -19.50 -13.55 -1.34
C ARG A 69 -19.86 -12.91 -0.01
N LEU A 70 -20.84 -12.05 -0.04
CA LEU A 70 -21.43 -11.46 1.15
C LEU A 70 -22.33 -12.48 1.89
N PRO A 71 -22.69 -12.25 3.15
CA PRO A 71 -23.57 -13.13 3.91
C PRO A 71 -24.96 -13.35 3.24
N ASP A 72 -25.43 -12.40 2.45
CA ASP A 72 -26.68 -12.49 1.68
C ASP A 72 -26.57 -13.28 0.36
N GLY A 73 -25.39 -13.84 0.07
CA GLY A 73 -25.11 -14.65 -1.12
C GLY A 73 -24.67 -13.84 -2.35
N ARG A 74 -24.80 -12.51 -2.34
CA ARG A 74 -24.29 -11.69 -3.46
C ARG A 74 -22.77 -11.81 -3.59
N LEU A 75 -22.30 -11.88 -4.82
CA LEU A 75 -20.86 -11.81 -5.10
C LEU A 75 -20.37 -10.36 -4.97
N ALA A 76 -19.41 -10.10 -4.13
CA ALA A 76 -18.72 -8.82 -4.11
C ALA A 76 -17.95 -8.64 -5.42
N TRP A 77 -18.15 -7.53 -6.11
CA TRP A 77 -17.60 -7.30 -7.44
C TRP A 77 -17.05 -5.89 -7.53
N SER A 78 -15.87 -5.72 -8.09
CA SER A 78 -15.21 -4.43 -8.18
C SER A 78 -14.66 -4.14 -9.57
N MET A 79 -14.32 -2.87 -9.79
CA MET A 79 -13.57 -2.42 -10.96
C MET A 79 -12.78 -1.16 -10.61
N TRP A 80 -11.53 -1.11 -11.01
CA TRP A 80 -10.75 0.13 -10.95
C TRP A 80 -11.36 1.21 -11.84
N ARG A 81 -11.50 2.43 -11.29
CA ARG A 81 -12.22 3.53 -11.94
C ARG A 81 -13.63 3.13 -12.36
N THR A 82 -14.41 2.69 -11.39
CA THR A 82 -15.82 2.30 -11.59
C THR A 82 -16.61 3.38 -12.35
N GLU A 83 -16.27 4.65 -12.12
CA GLU A 83 -16.82 5.82 -12.79
C GLU A 83 -16.42 5.99 -14.27
N SER A 84 -15.55 5.14 -14.79
CA SER A 84 -15.23 5.12 -16.23
C SER A 84 -16.37 4.56 -17.09
N GLN A 85 -17.29 3.82 -16.47
CA GLN A 85 -18.56 3.40 -17.06
C GLN A 85 -19.71 4.19 -16.43
N SER A 86 -20.83 4.30 -17.14
CA SER A 86 -22.02 5.01 -16.61
C SER A 86 -22.78 4.16 -15.58
N VAL A 87 -23.55 4.82 -14.72
CA VAL A 87 -24.46 4.14 -13.79
C VAL A 87 -25.42 3.20 -14.50
N ASP A 88 -25.97 3.60 -15.67
CA ASP A 88 -26.89 2.77 -16.45
C ASP A 88 -26.18 1.54 -17.04
N TRP A 89 -24.93 1.67 -17.44
CA TRP A 89 -24.12 0.54 -17.86
C TRP A 89 -24.00 -0.49 -16.72
N TRP A 90 -23.70 -0.04 -15.52
CA TRP A 90 -23.59 -0.90 -14.34
C TRP A 90 -24.93 -1.52 -13.95
N ARG A 91 -26.04 -0.77 -14.01
CA ARG A 91 -27.38 -1.32 -13.76
C ARG A 91 -27.71 -2.48 -14.70
N LYS A 92 -27.35 -2.35 -15.99
CA LYS A 92 -27.54 -3.42 -16.97
C LYS A 92 -26.64 -4.63 -16.68
N VAL A 93 -25.37 -4.41 -16.33
CA VAL A 93 -24.47 -5.50 -15.88
C VAL A 93 -25.04 -6.23 -14.67
N MET A 94 -25.45 -5.50 -13.64
CA MET A 94 -26.03 -6.09 -12.43
C MET A 94 -27.29 -6.90 -12.72
N ALA A 95 -28.19 -6.37 -13.54
CA ALA A 95 -29.41 -7.06 -13.97
C ALA A 95 -29.07 -8.34 -14.77
N ARG A 96 -28.12 -8.27 -15.68
CA ARG A 96 -27.70 -9.43 -16.49
C ARG A 96 -27.01 -10.49 -15.64
N MET A 97 -26.09 -10.12 -14.76
CA MET A 97 -25.45 -11.06 -13.84
C MET A 97 -26.46 -11.71 -12.88
N LYS A 98 -27.46 -10.97 -12.42
CA LYS A 98 -28.57 -11.53 -11.63
C LYS A 98 -29.38 -12.54 -12.42
N ALA A 99 -29.71 -12.25 -13.69
CA ALA A 99 -30.39 -13.17 -14.58
C ALA A 99 -29.56 -14.44 -14.86
N ASN A 100 -28.24 -14.33 -14.88
CA ASN A 100 -27.32 -15.46 -14.99
C ASN A 100 -27.13 -16.24 -13.65
N GLY A 101 -27.92 -15.95 -12.62
CA GLY A 101 -27.84 -16.63 -11.31
C GLY A 101 -26.72 -16.13 -10.39
N THR A 102 -26.05 -15.01 -10.73
CA THR A 102 -24.96 -14.44 -9.93
C THR A 102 -25.22 -12.97 -9.61
N PRO A 103 -26.12 -12.67 -8.67
CA PRO A 103 -26.31 -11.29 -8.23
C PRO A 103 -25.03 -10.74 -7.59
N ILE A 104 -24.66 -9.51 -7.96
CA ILE A 104 -23.46 -8.86 -7.42
C ILE A 104 -23.79 -7.73 -6.46
N ALA A 105 -22.85 -7.46 -5.54
CA ALA A 105 -22.76 -6.26 -4.71
C ALA A 105 -21.56 -5.43 -5.24
N LEU A 106 -21.84 -4.31 -5.87
CA LEU A 106 -20.80 -3.48 -6.49
C LEU A 106 -19.99 -2.74 -5.43
N VAL A 107 -18.68 -2.98 -5.41
CA VAL A 107 -17.70 -2.23 -4.60
C VAL A 107 -16.93 -1.32 -5.55
N GLY A 108 -17.36 -0.07 -5.65
CA GLY A 108 -16.79 0.89 -6.58
C GLY A 108 -15.44 1.43 -6.11
N GLN A 109 -14.44 1.43 -7.00
CA GLN A 109 -13.15 2.09 -6.79
C GLN A 109 -13.11 3.38 -7.60
N PHE A 110 -12.99 4.51 -6.90
CA PHE A 110 -13.12 5.85 -7.49
C PHE A 110 -11.81 6.64 -7.43
N ASN A 111 -11.49 7.34 -8.52
CA ASN A 111 -10.44 8.36 -8.55
C ASN A 111 -11.01 9.77 -8.35
N SER A 112 -12.29 9.96 -8.65
CA SER A 112 -12.98 11.25 -8.61
C SER A 112 -14.09 11.25 -7.56
N TRP A 113 -14.17 12.34 -6.79
CA TRP A 113 -15.23 12.56 -5.81
C TRP A 113 -16.55 13.00 -6.46
N ASP A 114 -16.47 13.62 -7.62
CA ASP A 114 -17.61 14.24 -8.31
C ASP A 114 -18.69 13.26 -8.69
N LYS A 115 -18.31 11.98 -8.87
CA LYS A 115 -19.20 10.91 -9.31
C LYS A 115 -19.81 10.07 -8.20
N LEU A 116 -19.34 10.20 -6.97
CA LEU A 116 -19.77 9.32 -5.87
C LEU A 116 -21.29 9.31 -5.69
N LYS A 117 -21.90 10.51 -5.74
CA LYS A 117 -23.36 10.66 -5.56
C LYS A 117 -24.16 9.96 -6.67
N ASP A 118 -23.66 9.98 -7.91
CA ASP A 118 -24.34 9.32 -9.04
C ASP A 118 -24.40 7.80 -8.82
N PHE A 119 -23.39 7.23 -8.14
CA PHE A 119 -23.25 5.79 -7.90
C PHE A 119 -23.88 5.32 -6.57
N SER A 120 -24.40 6.22 -5.75
CA SER A 120 -24.87 5.89 -4.40
C SER A 120 -25.99 4.83 -4.37
N GLU A 121 -26.85 4.80 -5.40
CA GLU A 121 -27.97 3.86 -5.47
C GLU A 121 -27.56 2.43 -5.89
N ILE A 122 -26.37 2.26 -6.47
CA ILE A 122 -25.94 0.98 -7.02
C ILE A 122 -24.72 0.36 -6.33
N CYS A 123 -23.94 1.17 -5.60
CA CYS A 123 -22.76 0.67 -4.89
C CYS A 123 -23.11 0.17 -3.49
N TYR A 124 -22.78 -1.07 -3.21
CA TYR A 124 -22.75 -1.64 -1.87
C TYR A 124 -21.61 -1.07 -1.02
N GLY A 125 -20.48 -0.82 -1.67
CA GLY A 125 -19.32 -0.22 -1.04
C GLY A 125 -18.59 0.73 -1.97
N MET A 126 -17.88 1.71 -1.39
CA MET A 126 -17.08 2.66 -2.14
C MET A 126 -15.68 2.79 -1.54
N VAL A 127 -14.66 2.85 -2.39
CA VAL A 127 -13.27 3.07 -1.99
C VAL A 127 -12.60 4.06 -2.93
N HIS A 128 -11.70 4.90 -2.39
CA HIS A 128 -10.86 5.78 -3.19
C HIS A 128 -9.60 5.04 -3.67
N TRP A 129 -9.15 5.31 -4.89
CA TRP A 129 -7.91 4.71 -5.43
C TRP A 129 -6.65 5.32 -4.84
N GLY A 130 -6.50 5.64 -3.72
CA GLY A 130 -5.25 6.05 -3.11
C GLY A 130 -5.09 7.55 -2.90
N ARG A 131 -4.87 7.93 -1.67
CA ARG A 131 -4.40 9.22 -1.22
C ARG A 131 -3.02 9.02 -0.62
N ARG A 132 -2.04 9.84 -1.02
CA ARG A 132 -0.64 9.63 -0.66
C ARG A 132 0.04 10.87 -0.08
N THR A 133 -0.77 11.82 0.41
CA THR A 133 -0.25 13.10 0.92
C THR A 133 -0.61 13.28 2.39
N PRO A 134 0.30 12.97 3.33
CA PRO A 134 0.07 13.17 4.76
C PRO A 134 -0.21 14.62 5.11
N GLY A 135 -1.03 14.83 6.14
CA GLY A 135 -1.33 16.16 6.67
C GLY A 135 -2.29 17.00 5.80
N THR A 136 -2.87 16.43 4.75
CA THR A 136 -3.95 17.06 4.00
C THR A 136 -5.30 16.59 4.51
N ASP A 137 -6.32 17.46 4.44
CA ASP A 137 -7.70 17.04 4.73
C ASP A 137 -8.15 15.99 3.73
N PHE A 138 -8.55 14.83 4.22
CA PHE A 138 -9.04 13.71 3.44
C PHE A 138 -10.29 13.11 4.09
N PRO A 139 -11.41 13.83 4.14
CA PRO A 139 -12.63 13.40 4.81
C PRO A 139 -13.38 12.32 4.01
N TRP A 140 -12.66 11.32 3.52
CA TRP A 140 -13.19 10.27 2.63
C TRP A 140 -14.34 9.51 3.28
N VAL A 141 -14.13 8.97 4.48
CA VAL A 141 -15.16 8.17 5.18
C VAL A 141 -16.37 9.03 5.48
N LYS A 142 -16.17 10.22 6.06
CA LYS A 142 -17.25 11.15 6.39
C LYS A 142 -18.11 11.53 5.18
N THR A 143 -17.47 11.77 4.03
CA THR A 143 -18.15 12.15 2.79
C THR A 143 -18.89 10.97 2.15
N THR A 144 -18.33 9.77 2.24
CA THR A 144 -18.79 8.59 1.51
C THR A 144 -19.81 7.78 2.34
N ARG A 145 -19.70 7.79 3.66
CA ARG A 145 -20.61 7.04 4.55
C ARG A 145 -22.11 7.27 4.31
N PRO A 146 -22.60 8.49 4.02
CA PRO A 146 -24.01 8.71 3.68
C PRO A 146 -24.44 8.15 2.32
N LEU A 147 -23.50 7.73 1.47
CA LEU A 147 -23.74 7.34 0.08
C LEU A 147 -23.71 5.84 -0.17
N THR A 148 -23.21 5.06 0.81
CA THR A 148 -22.99 3.62 0.62
C THR A 148 -23.01 2.87 1.95
N GLU A 149 -23.31 1.57 1.90
CA GLU A 149 -23.36 0.73 3.11
C GLU A 149 -21.97 0.49 3.69
N LYS A 150 -20.95 0.36 2.82
CA LYS A 150 -19.57 0.06 3.21
C LYS A 150 -18.59 1.07 2.64
N VAL A 151 -17.66 1.53 3.46
CA VAL A 151 -16.62 2.46 3.05
C VAL A 151 -15.24 1.80 3.19
N GLY A 152 -14.54 1.71 2.05
CA GLY A 152 -13.15 1.26 2.02
C GLY A 152 -12.18 2.44 2.05
N PHE A 153 -11.09 2.31 2.83
CA PHE A 153 -10.05 3.32 2.93
C PHE A 153 -8.76 2.88 2.21
N PRO A 154 -8.13 3.76 1.42
CA PRO A 154 -6.92 3.41 0.68
C PRO A 154 -5.69 3.43 1.59
N ILE A 155 -4.90 2.37 1.53
CA ILE A 155 -3.62 2.25 2.22
C ILE A 155 -2.52 2.09 1.19
N CYS A 156 -1.51 2.95 1.23
CA CYS A 156 -0.36 2.86 0.34
C CYS A 156 0.88 3.47 1.00
N MET A 157 2.06 3.16 0.47
CA MET A 157 3.31 3.72 0.97
C MET A 157 3.86 4.76 0.00
N GLN A 158 4.22 4.37 -1.19
CA GLN A 158 4.81 5.25 -2.21
C GLN A 158 4.19 4.99 -3.58
N ASP A 159 4.37 5.94 -4.50
CA ASP A 159 4.02 5.76 -5.90
C ASP A 159 5.13 6.35 -6.77
N VAL A 160 5.82 5.51 -7.54
CA VAL A 160 6.97 5.90 -8.37
C VAL A 160 6.79 5.34 -9.77
N ARG A 161 6.42 6.20 -10.70
CA ARG A 161 6.06 5.85 -12.08
C ARG A 161 7.21 6.17 -13.03
N THR A 162 8.01 5.18 -13.34
CA THR A 162 9.20 5.33 -14.20
C THR A 162 8.86 5.86 -15.58
N ARG A 163 7.77 5.39 -16.19
CA ARG A 163 7.33 5.83 -17.52
C ARG A 163 7.03 7.33 -17.58
N GLY A 164 6.43 7.89 -16.52
CA GLY A 164 6.10 9.32 -16.43
C GLY A 164 7.17 10.16 -15.72
N ARG A 165 8.23 9.52 -15.18
CA ARG A 165 9.19 10.14 -14.26
C ARG A 165 8.51 10.97 -13.18
N TRP A 166 7.46 10.40 -12.62
CA TRP A 166 6.66 11.00 -11.57
C TRP A 166 6.74 10.16 -10.30
N ALA A 167 6.86 10.82 -9.17
CA ALA A 167 6.86 10.19 -7.87
C ALA A 167 5.97 10.96 -6.90
N GLN A 168 5.17 10.24 -6.13
CA GLN A 168 4.55 10.75 -4.93
C GLN A 168 5.41 10.30 -3.75
N ASP A 169 5.97 11.28 -3.06
CA ASP A 169 6.84 11.01 -1.92
C ASP A 169 6.06 10.40 -0.75
N SER A 170 6.56 9.29 -0.22
CA SER A 170 5.97 8.64 0.95
C SER A 170 6.35 9.30 2.28
N ARG A 171 7.30 10.24 2.27
CA ARG A 171 7.89 10.83 3.48
C ARG A 171 8.37 9.75 4.46
N ASN A 172 9.13 8.81 3.94
CA ASN A 172 9.57 7.60 4.63
C ASN A 172 8.36 6.71 5.01
N SER A 173 8.09 6.45 6.29
CA SER A 173 6.93 5.68 6.75
C SER A 173 5.66 6.52 6.96
N GLU A 174 5.75 7.84 6.85
CA GLU A 174 4.71 8.76 7.31
C GLU A 174 3.40 8.56 6.57
N THR A 175 3.43 8.44 5.23
CA THR A 175 2.22 8.23 4.43
C THR A 175 1.49 6.95 4.83
N LEU A 176 2.21 5.83 4.97
CA LEU A 176 1.61 4.54 5.34
C LEU A 176 0.97 4.61 6.73
N ARG A 177 1.70 5.15 7.71
CA ARG A 177 1.22 5.26 9.09
C ARG A 177 0.02 6.20 9.19
N TRP A 178 0.08 7.34 8.51
CA TRP A 178 -1.01 8.31 8.48
C TRP A 178 -2.29 7.73 7.87
N LEU A 179 -2.19 7.02 6.74
CA LEU A 179 -3.37 6.40 6.10
C LEU A 179 -4.02 5.35 7.00
N TRP A 180 -3.22 4.53 7.68
CA TRP A 180 -3.75 3.57 8.64
C TRP A 180 -4.43 4.26 9.84
N THR A 181 -3.80 5.29 10.39
CA THR A 181 -4.38 6.05 11.52
C THR A 181 -5.72 6.66 11.11
N GLN A 182 -5.79 7.29 9.94
CA GLN A 182 -7.05 7.85 9.42
C GLN A 182 -8.11 6.77 9.18
N ALA A 183 -7.74 5.62 8.61
CA ALA A 183 -8.69 4.51 8.41
C ALA A 183 -9.30 4.02 9.72
N ILE A 184 -8.51 3.99 10.80
CA ILE A 184 -8.93 3.56 12.13
C ILE A 184 -9.77 4.65 12.82
N GLU A 185 -9.30 5.89 12.83
CA GLU A 185 -9.98 7.02 13.49
C GLU A 185 -11.32 7.38 12.84
N ASP A 186 -11.40 7.26 11.51
CA ASP A 186 -12.63 7.53 10.76
C ASP A 186 -13.58 6.32 10.72
N ASP A 187 -13.26 5.21 11.38
CA ASP A 187 -14.05 3.98 11.42
C ASP A 187 -14.42 3.45 10.03
N ALA A 188 -13.42 3.30 9.17
CA ALA A 188 -13.61 2.69 7.85
C ALA A 188 -13.99 1.20 7.97
N ASP A 189 -14.89 0.70 7.10
CA ASP A 189 -15.28 -0.72 7.14
C ASP A 189 -14.19 -1.65 6.57
N TRP A 190 -13.42 -1.16 5.60
CA TRP A 190 -12.39 -1.93 4.91
C TRP A 190 -11.13 -1.10 4.69
N ALA A 191 -9.99 -1.76 4.69
CA ALA A 191 -8.71 -1.20 4.27
C ALA A 191 -8.26 -1.85 2.95
N PHE A 192 -8.01 -1.04 1.93
CA PHE A 192 -7.53 -1.45 0.62
C PHE A 192 -6.06 -1.11 0.47
N ILE A 193 -5.19 -2.11 0.49
CA ILE A 193 -3.74 -1.93 0.37
C ILE A 193 -3.34 -1.88 -1.11
N TYR A 194 -2.96 -0.70 -1.58
CA TYR A 194 -2.50 -0.43 -2.95
C TYR A 194 -0.98 -0.19 -2.96
N THR A 195 -0.17 -0.94 -3.67
CA THR A 195 -0.39 -2.22 -4.34
C THR A 195 0.67 -3.21 -3.84
N VAL A 196 0.44 -4.51 -3.94
CA VAL A 196 1.45 -5.49 -3.51
C VAL A 196 2.44 -5.79 -4.64
N THR A 197 1.98 -5.91 -5.87
CA THR A 197 2.78 -6.38 -7.01
C THR A 197 2.70 -5.51 -8.27
N ASP A 198 2.17 -4.29 -8.19
CA ASP A 198 2.23 -3.37 -9.32
C ASP A 198 3.60 -2.67 -9.37
N TYR A 199 4.55 -3.32 -10.02
CA TYR A 199 5.93 -2.81 -10.16
C TYR A 199 6.02 -1.55 -11.02
N SER A 200 4.99 -1.18 -11.76
CA SER A 200 4.92 0.07 -12.50
C SER A 200 4.62 1.29 -11.61
N GLU A 201 4.04 1.04 -10.42
CA GLU A 201 3.72 2.03 -9.40
C GLU A 201 4.52 1.82 -8.10
N GLN A 202 5.53 0.95 -8.11
CA GLN A 202 6.37 0.62 -6.95
C GLN A 202 5.64 -0.12 -5.85
N ALA A 203 5.33 -1.35 -6.18
CA ALA A 203 4.74 -2.31 -5.27
C ALA A 203 5.47 -2.39 -3.92
N MET A 204 4.73 -2.72 -2.88
CA MET A 204 5.26 -3.00 -1.54
C MET A 204 5.81 -4.43 -1.40
N ALA A 205 6.11 -5.11 -2.52
CA ALA A 205 6.62 -6.47 -2.51
C ALA A 205 8.04 -6.54 -1.91
N PRO A 206 8.36 -7.58 -1.12
CA PRO A 206 9.67 -7.74 -0.50
C PRO A 206 10.85 -7.84 -1.48
N SER A 207 10.57 -8.19 -2.74
CA SER A 207 11.55 -8.20 -3.84
C SER A 207 12.04 -6.82 -4.26
N THR A 208 11.40 -5.74 -3.78
CA THR A 208 11.87 -4.36 -3.96
C THR A 208 12.84 -3.98 -2.84
N ARG A 209 13.55 -2.84 -2.99
CA ARG A 209 14.48 -2.33 -1.97
C ARG A 209 13.83 -1.99 -0.62
N ILE A 210 12.51 -1.97 -0.57
CA ILE A 210 11.77 -1.71 0.66
C ILE A 210 11.65 -2.94 1.57
N GLY A 211 11.97 -4.14 1.05
CA GLY A 211 11.99 -5.39 1.78
C GLY A 211 10.67 -5.71 2.46
N PHE A 212 10.76 -6.31 3.65
CA PHE A 212 9.59 -6.71 4.46
C PHE A 212 9.03 -5.60 5.35
N VAL A 213 9.63 -4.41 5.40
CA VAL A 213 9.20 -3.32 6.29
C VAL A 213 7.72 -2.96 6.11
N PRO A 214 7.17 -2.81 4.88
CA PRO A 214 5.75 -2.54 4.71
C PRO A 214 4.84 -3.67 5.23
N TYR A 215 5.28 -4.92 5.17
CA TYR A 215 4.53 -6.07 5.70
C TYR A 215 4.44 -6.02 7.22
N ASP A 216 5.56 -5.76 7.90
CA ASP A 216 5.60 -5.63 9.35
C ASP A 216 4.74 -4.47 9.85
N LEU A 217 4.84 -3.32 9.19
CA LEU A 217 4.02 -2.15 9.53
C LEU A 217 2.54 -2.43 9.27
N ASN A 218 2.19 -2.99 8.11
CA ASN A 218 0.82 -3.36 7.80
C ASN A 218 0.28 -4.37 8.81
N ALA A 219 1.05 -5.38 9.22
CA ALA A 219 0.61 -6.38 10.19
C ALA A 219 0.19 -5.75 11.53
N TYR A 220 0.99 -4.79 12.03
CA TYR A 220 0.66 -4.02 13.24
C TYR A 220 -0.66 -3.25 13.10
N TYR A 221 -0.80 -2.49 12.02
CA TYR A 221 -1.99 -1.67 11.82
C TYR A 221 -3.24 -2.48 11.42
N ILE A 222 -3.10 -3.61 10.71
CA ILE A 222 -4.20 -4.53 10.43
C ILE A 222 -4.77 -5.09 11.72
N GLN A 223 -3.91 -5.46 12.67
CA GLN A 223 -4.37 -5.93 13.97
C GLN A 223 -5.14 -4.82 14.71
N TRP A 224 -4.62 -3.59 14.74
CA TRP A 224 -5.31 -2.45 15.33
C TRP A 224 -6.66 -2.20 14.64
N PHE A 225 -6.68 -2.10 13.33
CA PHE A 225 -7.90 -1.89 12.53
C PHE A 225 -8.98 -2.96 12.80
N LYS A 226 -8.57 -4.23 12.87
CA LYS A 226 -9.51 -5.34 13.11
C LYS A 226 -10.06 -5.42 14.53
N THR A 227 -9.27 -5.03 15.51
CA THR A 227 -9.62 -5.20 16.93
C THR A 227 -10.14 -3.90 17.56
N GLY A 228 -9.97 -2.75 16.90
CA GLY A 228 -10.22 -1.43 17.46
C GLY A 228 -9.27 -1.05 18.60
N LYS A 229 -8.25 -1.89 18.89
CA LYS A 229 -7.28 -1.66 19.97
C LYS A 229 -5.87 -1.63 19.42
N GLN A 230 -5.13 -0.62 19.83
CA GLN A 230 -3.71 -0.52 19.48
C GLN A 230 -2.97 -1.74 20.05
N PRO A 231 -2.24 -2.50 19.21
CA PRO A 231 -1.49 -3.66 19.67
C PRO A 231 -0.39 -3.27 20.67
N GLU A 232 -0.20 -4.10 21.67
CA GLU A 232 0.94 -3.97 22.56
C GLU A 232 2.26 -4.22 21.83
N ILE A 233 3.27 -3.44 22.14
CA ILE A 233 4.62 -3.63 21.64
C ILE A 233 5.37 -4.56 22.62
N VAL A 234 5.41 -5.83 22.27
CA VAL A 234 6.00 -6.88 23.14
C VAL A 234 7.51 -7.09 22.92
N ARG A 235 8.10 -6.43 21.95
CA ARG A 235 9.54 -6.46 21.66
C ARG A 235 9.97 -5.22 20.90
N ASP A 236 11.20 -4.79 21.09
CA ASP A 236 11.78 -3.70 20.33
C ASP A 236 11.94 -4.07 18.86
N ARG A 237 11.59 -3.13 17.99
CA ARG A 237 11.83 -3.23 16.55
C ARG A 237 12.28 -1.88 16.01
N LEU A 238 13.33 -1.90 15.23
CA LEU A 238 13.87 -0.71 14.58
C LEU A 238 13.84 -0.90 13.07
N TYR A 239 13.30 0.07 12.36
CA TYR A 239 13.28 0.10 10.90
C TYR A 239 13.97 1.34 10.39
N TYR A 240 14.92 1.18 9.47
CA TYR A 240 15.46 2.31 8.72
C TYR A 240 14.72 2.47 7.40
N ILE A 241 14.50 3.71 6.99
CA ILE A 241 13.84 4.06 5.73
C ILE A 241 14.47 5.32 5.17
N HIS A 242 15.07 5.23 3.98
CA HIS A 242 15.70 6.37 3.30
C HIS A 242 15.73 6.19 1.79
N ARG A 243 15.98 7.26 1.03
CA ARG A 243 16.30 7.14 -0.39
C ARG A 243 17.77 6.84 -0.61
N PRO A 244 18.14 6.22 -1.78
CA PRO A 244 19.55 5.93 -2.09
C PRO A 244 20.36 7.18 -2.42
N HIS A 245 19.74 8.34 -2.54
CA HIS A 245 20.37 9.64 -2.78
C HIS A 245 19.41 10.78 -2.48
N HIS A 246 19.93 11.98 -2.26
CA HIS A 246 19.17 13.21 -2.18
C HIS A 246 18.46 13.50 -3.52
N SER A 247 17.28 14.10 -3.51
CA SER A 247 16.51 14.40 -4.74
C SER A 247 17.23 15.36 -5.69
N GLY A 248 18.06 16.25 -5.16
CA GLY A 248 18.89 17.19 -5.90
C GLY A 248 20.32 16.71 -6.15
N VAL A 249 20.60 15.39 -6.07
CA VAL A 249 21.92 14.82 -6.33
C VAL A 249 22.42 15.13 -7.74
N GLU A 250 23.73 15.18 -7.95
CA GLU A 250 24.32 15.29 -9.29
C GLU A 250 23.95 14.05 -10.14
N GLN A 251 23.40 14.31 -11.32
CA GLN A 251 22.95 13.29 -12.27
C GLN A 251 23.81 13.34 -13.52
N LEU A 252 24.37 12.21 -13.94
CA LEU A 252 25.15 12.10 -15.16
C LEU A 252 24.26 11.91 -16.39
N LYS A 253 23.14 11.21 -16.23
CA LYS A 253 22.20 10.88 -17.30
C LYS A 253 20.75 10.95 -16.78
N GLY A 254 19.83 11.02 -17.73
CA GLY A 254 18.40 11.04 -17.44
C GLY A 254 17.84 12.44 -17.25
N LYS A 255 16.55 12.51 -16.96
CA LYS A 255 15.81 13.75 -16.67
C LYS A 255 15.44 13.78 -15.18
N PRO A 256 15.31 14.96 -14.58
CA PRO A 256 14.80 15.09 -13.21
C PRO A 256 13.44 14.41 -13.03
N TRP A 257 13.16 13.97 -11.82
CA TRP A 257 11.86 13.44 -11.43
C TRP A 257 10.92 14.57 -11.02
N ASN A 258 9.64 14.41 -11.36
CA ASN A 258 8.57 15.26 -10.86
C ASN A 258 8.02 14.64 -9.56
N TYR A 259 8.20 15.30 -8.44
CA TYR A 259 7.72 14.86 -7.11
C TYR A 259 6.31 15.37 -6.79
N GLY A 260 5.51 15.71 -7.78
CA GLY A 260 4.15 16.18 -7.57
C GLY A 260 4.07 17.50 -6.77
N ARG A 261 2.96 17.71 -6.08
CA ARG A 261 2.67 18.97 -5.37
C ARG A 261 3.44 19.14 -4.06
N THR A 262 3.83 18.04 -3.42
CA THR A 262 4.43 18.08 -2.07
C THR A 262 5.94 18.20 -2.08
N GLY A 263 6.54 18.04 -3.25
CA GLY A 263 7.99 17.96 -3.36
C GLY A 263 8.58 16.71 -2.68
N PRO A 264 9.90 16.53 -2.75
CA PRO A 264 10.60 15.43 -2.09
C PRO A 264 10.84 15.73 -0.62
N SER A 265 10.78 14.68 0.21
CA SER A 265 11.27 14.68 1.58
C SER A 265 12.64 14.03 1.62
N ASP A 266 13.69 14.83 1.65
CA ASP A 266 15.07 14.33 1.72
C ASP A 266 15.44 14.07 3.19
N GLN A 267 14.99 12.91 3.70
CA GLN A 267 15.19 12.50 5.10
C GLN A 267 15.58 11.02 5.21
N ILE A 268 16.33 10.72 6.26
CA ILE A 268 16.59 9.37 6.75
C ILE A 268 15.73 9.18 7.99
N GLU A 269 14.96 8.12 8.06
CA GLU A 269 14.12 7.78 9.22
C GLU A 269 14.64 6.53 9.92
N LEU A 270 14.72 6.60 11.24
CA LEU A 270 14.73 5.46 12.15
C LEU A 270 13.36 5.41 12.83
N LEU A 271 12.54 4.46 12.42
CA LEU A 271 11.25 4.19 13.02
C LEU A 271 11.40 3.10 14.07
N ALA A 272 11.09 3.42 15.32
CA ALA A 272 11.24 2.52 16.45
C ALA A 272 9.89 2.15 17.06
N PHE A 273 9.71 0.86 17.35
CA PHE A 273 8.66 0.31 18.20
C PHE A 273 9.36 -0.16 19.45
N LEU A 274 9.12 0.49 20.59
CA LEU A 274 9.89 0.29 21.83
C LEU A 274 9.02 -0.21 22.96
N THR A 275 9.51 -1.22 23.68
CA THR A 275 8.92 -1.71 24.93
C THR A 275 9.20 -0.77 26.11
N GLU A 276 10.35 -0.10 26.09
CA GLU A 276 10.85 0.78 27.13
C GLU A 276 11.52 2.02 26.51
N PRO A 277 11.67 3.12 27.25
CA PRO A 277 12.41 4.30 26.81
C PRO A 277 13.86 3.98 26.40
N GLY A 278 14.42 4.79 25.53
CA GLY A 278 15.82 4.70 25.12
C GLY A 278 16.25 5.81 24.18
N THR A 279 17.53 5.87 23.88
CA THR A 279 18.10 6.86 22.97
C THR A 279 18.30 6.26 21.60
N LEU A 280 17.61 6.80 20.60
CA LEU A 280 17.78 6.46 19.19
C LEU A 280 18.94 7.26 18.60
N LYS A 281 19.80 6.62 17.82
CA LYS A 281 20.91 7.30 17.11
C LYS A 281 20.89 6.98 15.62
N ILE A 282 21.20 7.99 14.83
CA ILE A 282 21.47 7.88 13.39
C ILE A 282 22.83 8.49 13.14
N LYS A 283 23.76 7.69 12.59
CA LYS A 283 25.09 8.17 12.22
C LYS A 283 25.16 8.31 10.68
N ILE A 284 25.59 9.47 10.23
CA ILE A 284 25.77 9.87 8.85
C ILE A 284 27.22 10.32 8.67
N ALA A 285 28.03 9.54 7.97
CA ALA A 285 29.47 9.77 7.89
C ALA A 285 30.09 9.92 9.29
N ASP A 286 30.63 11.09 9.63
CA ASP A 286 31.26 11.36 10.92
C ASP A 286 30.31 12.01 11.94
N GLU A 287 29.08 12.34 11.54
CA GLU A 287 28.10 13.00 12.40
C GLU A 287 27.10 12.02 12.99
N THR A 288 26.81 12.16 14.29
CA THR A 288 25.82 11.36 15.00
C THR A 288 24.68 12.22 15.53
N PHE A 289 23.48 11.95 15.09
CA PHE A 289 22.24 12.54 15.58
C PHE A 289 21.61 11.63 16.61
N GLN A 290 20.99 12.19 17.64
CA GLN A 290 20.31 11.40 18.67
C GLN A 290 18.96 11.99 19.07
N LYS A 291 18.07 11.12 19.53
CA LYS A 291 16.75 11.47 20.03
C LYS A 291 16.35 10.56 21.18
N GLU A 292 15.92 11.14 22.28
CA GLU A 292 15.24 10.41 23.33
C GLU A 292 13.87 9.93 22.86
N ALA A 293 13.56 8.67 23.10
CA ALA A 293 12.33 8.01 22.72
C ALA A 293 11.68 7.34 23.94
N THR A 294 10.38 7.51 24.06
CA THR A 294 9.57 6.81 25.08
C THR A 294 9.17 5.42 24.58
N ALA A 295 8.68 4.56 25.46
CA ALA A 295 7.97 3.36 25.05
C ALA A 295 6.84 3.70 24.06
N GLY A 296 6.61 2.83 23.08
CA GLY A 296 5.67 3.08 21.99
C GLY A 296 6.34 3.27 20.62
N ILE A 297 5.68 3.99 19.72
CA ILE A 297 6.18 4.24 18.36
C ILE A 297 6.82 5.61 18.28
N THR A 298 8.10 5.64 17.92
CA THR A 298 8.85 6.88 17.69
C THR A 298 9.41 6.91 16.28
N SER A 299 9.13 7.98 15.55
CA SER A 299 9.78 8.32 14.28
C SER A 299 10.88 9.36 14.57
N PHE A 300 12.11 8.99 14.26
CA PHE A 300 13.27 9.88 14.33
C PHE A 300 13.78 10.12 12.91
N LYS A 301 13.75 11.37 12.47
CA LYS A 301 14.12 11.78 11.11
C LYS A 301 15.26 12.79 11.16
N VAL A 302 16.21 12.63 10.26
CA VAL A 302 17.32 13.57 10.05
C VAL A 302 17.43 13.91 8.56
N PRO A 303 17.98 15.07 8.18
CA PRO A 303 18.21 15.41 6.78
C PRO A 303 19.05 14.36 6.05
N LEU A 304 18.70 14.08 4.80
CA LEU A 304 19.50 13.27 3.89
C LEU A 304 20.51 14.19 3.18
N PRO A 305 21.82 14.08 3.44
CA PRO A 305 22.82 14.93 2.80
C PRO A 305 22.87 14.76 1.29
N LYS A 306 23.21 15.83 0.58
CA LYS A 306 23.30 15.83 -0.89
C LYS A 306 24.69 15.47 -1.42
N GLU A 307 25.73 15.90 -0.73
CA GLU A 307 27.10 15.98 -1.29
C GLU A 307 28.07 14.99 -0.65
N VAL A 308 27.54 13.99 0.07
CA VAL A 308 28.37 13.00 0.77
C VAL A 308 27.82 11.61 0.50
N ALA A 309 28.71 10.70 0.06
CA ALA A 309 28.40 9.29 -0.02
C ALA A 309 28.69 8.59 1.31
N PHE A 310 27.76 7.81 1.83
CA PHE A 310 27.87 7.12 3.11
C PHE A 310 26.91 5.93 3.21
N VAL A 311 27.11 5.11 4.22
CA VAL A 311 26.16 4.09 4.65
C VAL A 311 25.58 4.51 5.99
N PRO A 312 24.26 4.79 6.12
CA PRO A 312 23.69 5.16 7.40
C PRO A 312 23.82 4.03 8.43
N GLU A 313 24.19 4.40 9.68
CA GLU A 313 24.24 3.49 10.80
C GLU A 313 23.17 3.89 11.83
N PHE A 314 22.61 2.91 12.53
CA PHE A 314 21.49 3.09 13.44
C PHE A 314 21.73 2.34 14.73
N SER A 315 21.31 2.92 15.86
CA SER A 315 21.34 2.20 17.14
C SER A 315 20.22 2.64 18.07
N LEU A 316 19.92 1.75 19.01
CA LEU A 316 19.13 1.99 20.22
C LEU A 316 20.04 1.77 21.42
N GLU A 317 20.10 2.72 22.32
CA GLU A 317 20.86 2.63 23.57
C GLU A 317 19.93 2.80 24.77
N ARG A 318 20.22 2.09 25.86
CA ARG A 318 19.62 2.23 27.18
C ARG A 318 20.70 2.19 28.24
N GLU A 319 20.70 3.14 29.16
CA GLU A 319 21.67 3.21 30.28
C GLU A 319 23.13 3.07 29.79
N GLY A 320 23.45 3.68 28.63
CA GLY A 320 24.78 3.64 28.04
C GLY A 320 25.16 2.33 27.34
N ARG A 321 24.24 1.37 27.26
CA ARG A 321 24.45 0.10 26.55
C ARG A 321 23.72 0.08 25.19
N VAL A 322 24.38 -0.45 24.17
CA VAL A 322 23.75 -0.70 22.86
C VAL A 322 22.84 -1.91 22.98
N ILE A 323 21.55 -1.70 22.70
CA ILE A 323 20.50 -2.74 22.72
C ILE A 323 20.31 -3.33 21.31
N ALA A 324 20.42 -2.49 20.30
CA ALA A 324 20.36 -2.89 18.91
C ALA A 324 21.20 -1.95 18.07
N SER A 325 21.93 -2.48 17.11
CA SER A 325 22.71 -1.67 16.18
C SER A 325 22.77 -2.32 14.79
N GLY A 326 22.99 -1.49 13.77
CA GLY A 326 23.16 -1.98 12.39
C GLY A 326 23.32 -0.85 11.39
N LYS A 327 23.66 -1.27 10.17
CA LYS A 327 23.83 -0.37 9.02
C LYS A 327 22.77 -0.62 7.98
N SER A 328 22.45 0.40 7.20
CA SER A 328 21.66 0.19 5.99
C SER A 328 22.35 -0.77 5.03
N GLN A 329 21.59 -1.63 4.37
CA GLN A 329 22.08 -2.46 3.27
C GLN A 329 22.30 -1.64 1.98
N TYR A 330 21.84 -0.40 1.96
CA TYR A 330 21.86 0.47 0.81
C TYR A 330 22.66 1.73 1.11
N PRO A 331 23.75 2.00 0.37
CA PRO A 331 24.48 3.26 0.52
C PRO A 331 23.64 4.44 0.02
N VAL A 332 23.92 5.60 0.59
CA VAL A 332 23.52 6.89 0.04
C VAL A 332 24.65 7.38 -0.87
N MET A 333 24.29 7.82 -2.06
CA MET A 333 25.21 8.25 -3.10
C MET A 333 25.17 9.77 -3.24
N ASP A 334 26.33 10.39 -3.40
CA ASP A 334 26.54 11.82 -3.69
C ASP A 334 26.46 12.16 -5.18
N LYS A 335 26.52 11.13 -6.05
CA LYS A 335 26.44 11.22 -7.50
C LYS A 335 25.81 9.95 -8.07
N VAL A 336 24.95 10.10 -9.05
CA VAL A 336 24.26 8.96 -9.68
C VAL A 336 24.25 9.05 -11.19
N GLU A 337 24.29 7.92 -11.87
CA GLU A 337 24.08 7.89 -13.31
C GLU A 337 22.62 8.23 -13.66
N TYR A 338 21.69 7.54 -13.05
CA TYR A 338 20.25 7.76 -13.18
C TYR A 338 19.62 7.92 -11.79
N PRO A 339 18.81 8.96 -11.58
CA PRO A 339 18.16 9.15 -10.29
C PRO A 339 17.06 8.09 -10.05
N ASN A 340 17.00 7.62 -8.81
CA ASN A 340 16.01 6.66 -8.36
C ASN A 340 15.30 7.19 -7.09
N PRO A 341 14.03 7.64 -7.18
CA PRO A 341 13.31 8.22 -6.05
C PRO A 341 12.73 7.20 -5.08
N MET A 342 12.91 5.88 -5.34
CA MET A 342 12.37 4.83 -4.48
C MET A 342 13.07 4.81 -3.13
N TYR A 343 12.29 4.53 -2.09
CA TYR A 343 12.82 4.28 -0.76
C TYR A 343 13.46 2.90 -0.64
N CYS A 344 14.51 2.84 0.16
CA CYS A 344 15.14 1.64 0.68
C CYS A 344 14.72 1.49 2.14
N ALA A 345 14.48 0.28 2.59
CA ALA A 345 14.14 0.03 3.99
C ALA A 345 14.69 -1.32 4.45
N GLY A 346 14.84 -1.44 5.77
CA GLY A 346 15.24 -2.68 6.40
C GLY A 346 15.00 -2.64 7.91
N MET A 347 15.12 -3.79 8.54
CA MET A 347 14.98 -3.95 9.99
C MET A 347 16.37 -4.09 10.62
N ILE A 348 16.57 -3.41 11.74
CA ILE A 348 17.71 -3.60 12.64
C ILE A 348 17.29 -4.63 13.69
N ALA A 349 17.96 -5.78 13.70
CA ALA A 349 17.73 -6.80 14.72
C ALA A 349 18.38 -6.37 16.05
N PRO A 350 17.76 -6.69 17.19
CA PRO A 350 18.45 -6.64 18.49
C PRO A 350 19.74 -7.48 18.43
N GLU A 351 20.76 -7.04 19.10
CA GLU A 351 21.93 -7.90 19.31
C GLU A 351 21.46 -9.17 20.00
N ARG A 352 21.74 -10.35 19.42
CA ARG A 352 21.49 -11.59 20.12
C ARG A 352 22.37 -11.58 21.33
N GLU A 353 21.79 -11.66 22.55
CA GLU A 353 22.55 -12.01 23.73
C GLU A 353 23.35 -13.25 23.39
N GLY A 354 24.66 -13.11 23.37
CA GLY A 354 25.56 -14.17 22.97
C GLY A 354 25.24 -15.42 23.77
N HIS A 355 24.77 -16.48 23.11
CA HIS A 355 25.06 -17.80 23.59
C HIS A 355 26.58 -17.94 23.48
N ALA A 356 27.24 -17.59 24.59
CA ALA A 356 28.61 -17.98 24.83
C ALA A 356 28.63 -19.48 24.86
N GLY A 357 29.15 -20.10 23.81
CA GLY A 357 29.66 -21.45 23.81
C GLY A 357 28.60 -22.58 23.74
N ASP A 358 28.51 -23.19 22.58
CA ASP A 358 28.74 -24.64 22.46
C ASP A 358 29.50 -24.92 21.18
#